data_15961bfc292d242ac3da7857de0344eb
#
_entry.id   15961bfc292d242ac3da7857de0344eb
#
_cell.length_a   1.000
_cell.length_b   1.000
_cell.length_c   1.000
_cell.angle_alpha   90.00
_cell.angle_beta   90.00
_cell.angle_gamma   90.00
#
_symmetry.space_group_name_H-M   'P 1'
#
loop_
_entity.id
_entity.type
_entity.pdbx_description
1 polymer ?
#
loop_
_entity_poly.entity_id
_entity_poly.type
_entity_poly.pdbx_seq_one_letter_code
_entity_poly.pdbx_strand_id
1 'polypeptide(L)'
;MNLLSKNSPVEQSILKMKAVLNDVGCEASFSQEKNPLKNCFSVNLASNEAPNHIYSNGKGTISDASIASAYGEYIERLQTNNFFIDFHLPNRKYYPDEVAFDFGGDYLNPELKKIYSANGELEDKDLVDFNSDYMDKIVALPFIKESTKEKTYIPINILSNLFVSNGLATGNTANEAKVQALSEIFERYAKIAIIKEGYALPQFPDEVVKSFPKVYKDAQTLRDLGYIIEILDASLGGVFPVTAISLINTKNNTLFVSFGAHPILEVSLERTMTELMQGRDLTNLDAFEIPTFDMSLVADSFNLEAHFIDSNGKLGFPFLSTKKSFEYAPWKYEGNGSDDEYAFYLIF
;
A
#
# COMPACT_ATOMS: atom_id res chain seq x y z
N MET A 1 -22.78 5.81 7.01
CA MET A 1 -22.75 4.33 6.74
C MET A 1 -21.52 3.72 7.41
N ASN A 2 -21.66 2.57 8.07
CA ASN A 2 -20.51 1.88 8.66
C ASN A 2 -19.94 0.89 7.64
N LEU A 3 -18.66 1.03 7.36
CA LEU A 3 -17.90 0.07 6.55
C LEU A 3 -17.30 -1.00 7.47
N LEU A 4 -17.07 -2.21 6.94
CA LEU A 4 -16.34 -3.25 7.66
C LEU A 4 -14.96 -2.76 8.06
N SER A 5 -14.49 -3.15 9.25
CA SER A 5 -13.17 -2.77 9.77
C SER A 5 -12.98 -1.26 10.01
N LYS A 6 -14.05 -0.48 10.11
CA LYS A 6 -13.98 0.95 10.37
C LYS A 6 -14.66 1.34 11.68
N ASN A 7 -13.95 2.12 12.51
CA ASN A 7 -14.39 2.55 13.83
C ASN A 7 -15.36 3.75 13.81
N SER A 8 -15.59 4.36 12.63
CA SER A 8 -16.50 5.50 12.48
C SER A 8 -17.28 5.39 11.18
N PRO A 9 -18.50 5.95 11.11
CA PRO A 9 -19.21 6.11 9.86
C PRO A 9 -18.37 6.92 8.86
N VAL A 10 -18.41 6.51 7.59
CA VAL A 10 -17.56 7.10 6.54
C VAL A 10 -17.77 8.61 6.39
N GLU A 11 -19.00 9.08 6.49
CA GLU A 11 -19.36 10.50 6.39
C GLU A 11 -18.73 11.33 7.52
N GLN A 12 -18.67 10.76 8.73
CA GLN A 12 -18.02 11.42 9.86
C GLN A 12 -16.49 11.48 9.69
N SER A 13 -15.90 10.41 9.14
CA SER A 13 -14.47 10.38 8.83
C SER A 13 -14.11 11.44 7.79
N ILE A 14 -14.89 11.58 6.73
CA ILE A 14 -14.72 12.63 5.70
C ILE A 14 -14.79 14.02 6.32
N LEU A 15 -15.82 14.29 7.14
CA LEU A 15 -15.97 15.60 7.78
C LEU A 15 -14.78 15.96 8.68
N LYS A 16 -14.27 15.00 9.47
CA LYS A 16 -13.08 15.22 10.31
C LYS A 16 -11.83 15.51 9.48
N MET A 17 -11.57 14.71 8.43
CA MET A 17 -10.40 14.88 7.59
C MET A 17 -10.46 16.19 6.80
N LYS A 18 -11.63 16.57 6.30
CA LYS A 18 -11.84 17.87 5.67
C LYS A 18 -11.57 19.03 6.61
N ALA A 19 -12.01 18.95 7.86
CA ALA A 19 -11.73 19.97 8.86
C ALA A 19 -10.21 20.10 9.12
N VAL A 20 -9.49 18.99 9.27
CA VAL A 20 -8.03 18.98 9.45
C VAL A 20 -7.32 19.67 8.27
N LEU A 21 -7.70 19.39 7.03
CA LEU A 21 -7.09 20.04 5.86
C LEU A 21 -7.41 21.53 5.81
N ASN A 22 -8.64 21.92 6.10
CA ASN A 22 -9.03 23.34 6.15
C ASN A 22 -8.25 24.10 7.22
N ASP A 23 -8.02 23.51 8.40
CA ASP A 23 -7.28 24.11 9.49
C ASP A 23 -5.81 24.40 9.15
N VAL A 24 -5.23 23.63 8.22
CA VAL A 24 -3.88 23.87 7.69
C VAL A 24 -3.87 24.65 6.37
N GLY A 25 -5.02 25.19 5.94
CA GLY A 25 -5.14 26.01 4.75
C GLY A 25 -5.14 25.23 3.42
N CYS A 26 -5.36 23.91 3.45
CA CYS A 26 -5.46 23.07 2.24
C CYS A 26 -6.92 22.91 1.83
N GLU A 27 -7.34 23.58 0.78
CA GLU A 27 -8.67 23.37 0.20
C GLU A 27 -8.62 22.19 -0.79
N ALA A 28 -9.34 21.11 -0.44
CA ALA A 28 -9.36 19.90 -1.25
C ALA A 28 -10.21 20.06 -2.51
N SER A 29 -9.65 19.68 -3.66
CA SER A 29 -10.36 19.53 -4.93
C SER A 29 -10.25 18.08 -5.41
N PHE A 30 -11.34 17.57 -6.00
CA PHE A 30 -11.40 16.20 -6.50
C PHE A 30 -11.43 16.15 -8.02
N SER A 31 -10.78 15.17 -8.61
CA SER A 31 -10.96 14.80 -10.01
C SER A 31 -12.38 14.27 -10.25
N GLN A 32 -12.74 14.10 -11.52
CA GLN A 32 -13.93 13.33 -11.85
C GLN A 32 -13.81 11.92 -11.30
N GLU A 33 -14.82 11.48 -10.58
CA GLU A 33 -14.92 10.12 -10.06
C GLU A 33 -14.96 9.12 -11.21
N LYS A 34 -14.20 8.03 -11.08
CA LYS A 34 -14.27 6.88 -11.97
C LYS A 34 -15.01 5.75 -11.27
N ASN A 35 -15.94 5.14 -11.99
CA ASN A 35 -16.72 3.99 -11.51
C ASN A 35 -16.85 2.96 -12.65
N PRO A 36 -15.76 2.25 -13.00
CA PRO A 36 -15.77 1.30 -14.11
C PRO A 36 -16.59 0.04 -13.82
N LEU A 37 -16.73 -0.34 -12.56
CA LEU A 37 -17.53 -1.47 -12.08
C LEU A 37 -18.46 -1.00 -10.96
N LYS A 38 -19.56 -1.73 -10.75
CA LYS A 38 -20.59 -1.35 -9.79
C LYS A 38 -20.07 -1.05 -8.39
N ASN A 39 -19.03 -1.78 -7.94
CA ASN A 39 -18.47 -1.63 -6.61
C ASN A 39 -16.98 -1.20 -6.65
N CYS A 40 -16.57 -0.49 -7.69
CA CYS A 40 -15.22 0.05 -7.80
C CYS A 40 -15.29 1.54 -8.12
N PHE A 41 -14.96 2.36 -7.14
CA PHE A 41 -14.90 3.81 -7.23
C PHE A 41 -13.47 4.28 -7.02
N SER A 42 -13.04 5.30 -7.75
CA SER A 42 -11.75 5.97 -7.53
C SER A 42 -11.82 7.46 -7.83
N VAL A 43 -11.08 8.24 -7.04
CA VAL A 43 -10.92 9.69 -7.20
C VAL A 43 -9.47 10.07 -6.94
N ASN A 44 -9.05 11.21 -7.49
CA ASN A 44 -7.82 11.87 -7.07
C ASN A 44 -8.19 13.10 -6.25
N LEU A 45 -7.46 13.35 -5.18
CA LEU A 45 -7.56 14.55 -4.37
C LEU A 45 -6.28 15.37 -4.53
N ALA A 46 -6.42 16.66 -4.80
CA ALA A 46 -5.34 17.64 -4.82
C ALA A 46 -5.77 18.90 -4.07
N SER A 47 -4.86 19.83 -3.83
CA SER A 47 -5.17 21.17 -3.33
C SER A 47 -4.75 22.22 -4.36
N ASN A 48 -5.56 23.25 -4.56
CA ASN A 48 -5.24 24.33 -5.47
C ASN A 48 -4.05 25.18 -5.00
N GLU A 49 -3.77 25.15 -3.69
CA GLU A 49 -2.64 25.84 -3.06
C GLU A 49 -1.34 25.05 -3.14
N ALA A 50 -1.39 23.77 -3.56
CA ALA A 50 -0.24 22.88 -3.65
C ALA A 50 0.22 22.68 -5.09
N PRO A 51 1.51 22.36 -5.32
CA PRO A 51 2.00 21.96 -6.63
C PRO A 51 1.26 20.72 -7.18
N ASN A 52 1.12 20.62 -8.50
CA ASN A 52 0.32 19.58 -9.18
C ASN A 52 0.75 18.14 -8.89
N HIS A 53 1.99 17.92 -8.44
CA HIS A 53 2.47 16.59 -8.06
C HIS A 53 2.10 16.18 -6.63
N ILE A 54 1.51 17.09 -5.85
CA ILE A 54 1.03 16.83 -4.50
C ILE A 54 -0.44 16.43 -4.59
N TYR A 55 -0.66 15.15 -4.71
CA TYR A 55 -2.00 14.56 -4.80
C TYR A 55 -2.04 13.18 -4.13
N SER A 56 -3.23 12.71 -3.88
CA SER A 56 -3.48 11.34 -3.42
C SER A 56 -4.54 10.65 -4.25
N ASN A 57 -4.57 9.33 -4.18
CA ASN A 57 -5.52 8.51 -4.89
C ASN A 57 -6.43 7.80 -3.91
N GLY A 58 -7.73 7.93 -4.08
CA GLY A 58 -8.72 7.22 -3.28
C GLY A 58 -9.40 6.11 -4.05
N LYS A 59 -9.67 5.00 -3.38
CA LYS A 59 -10.44 3.88 -3.91
C LYS A 59 -11.40 3.33 -2.86
N GLY A 60 -12.49 2.73 -3.32
CA GLY A 60 -13.47 2.14 -2.41
C GLY A 60 -14.60 1.42 -3.16
N THR A 61 -15.40 0.67 -2.40
CA THR A 61 -16.56 -0.04 -2.94
C THR A 61 -17.81 0.83 -3.06
N ILE A 62 -17.76 2.05 -2.55
CA ILE A 62 -18.75 3.12 -2.69
C ILE A 62 -18.03 4.46 -2.86
N SER A 63 -18.70 5.46 -3.41
CA SER A 63 -18.14 6.80 -3.64
C SER A 63 -17.55 7.41 -2.36
N ASP A 64 -18.28 7.46 -1.26
CA ASP A 64 -17.80 8.01 0.01
C ASP A 64 -16.54 7.30 0.53
N ALA A 65 -16.41 5.98 0.30
CA ALA A 65 -15.21 5.25 0.68
C ALA A 65 -13.99 5.67 -0.13
N SER A 66 -14.16 5.93 -1.44
CA SER A 66 -13.07 6.43 -2.28
C SER A 66 -12.65 7.85 -1.88
N ILE A 67 -13.59 8.70 -1.54
CA ILE A 67 -13.34 10.05 -1.02
C ILE A 67 -12.60 9.98 0.33
N ALA A 68 -13.07 9.15 1.27
CA ALA A 68 -12.40 8.96 2.56
C ALA A 68 -10.98 8.42 2.41
N SER A 69 -10.77 7.48 1.47
CA SER A 69 -9.45 6.94 1.15
C SER A 69 -8.51 8.01 0.62
N ALA A 70 -8.97 8.88 -0.31
CA ALA A 70 -8.18 9.99 -0.83
C ALA A 70 -7.79 10.99 0.26
N TYR A 71 -8.73 11.39 1.13
CA TYR A 71 -8.43 12.24 2.27
C TYR A 71 -7.42 11.60 3.22
N GLY A 72 -7.61 10.32 3.53
CA GLY A 72 -6.73 9.58 4.43
C GLY A 72 -5.29 9.55 3.93
N GLU A 73 -5.09 9.20 2.67
CA GLU A 73 -3.76 9.18 2.04
C GLU A 73 -3.15 10.59 1.96
N TYR A 74 -3.92 11.61 1.62
CA TYR A 74 -3.41 12.98 1.56
C TYR A 74 -2.90 13.47 2.93
N ILE A 75 -3.68 13.23 4.01
CA ILE A 75 -3.28 13.58 5.38
C ILE A 75 -2.06 12.76 5.82
N GLU A 76 -2.03 11.47 5.50
CA GLU A 76 -0.89 10.62 5.76
C GLU A 76 0.39 11.21 5.15
N ARG A 77 0.36 11.56 3.86
CA ARG A 77 1.49 12.15 3.15
C ARG A 77 1.92 13.51 3.71
N LEU A 78 0.96 14.34 4.15
CA LEU A 78 1.27 15.60 4.82
C LEU A 78 1.93 15.37 6.18
N GLN A 79 1.34 14.53 7.04
CA GLN A 79 1.84 14.30 8.40
C GLN A 79 3.19 13.58 8.43
N THR A 80 3.45 12.75 7.45
CA THR A 80 4.72 12.03 7.32
C THR A 80 5.74 12.79 6.48
N ASN A 81 5.44 14.02 6.09
CA ASN A 81 6.26 14.86 5.21
C ASN A 81 6.63 14.20 3.85
N ASN A 82 5.91 13.15 3.47
CA ASN A 82 6.22 12.38 2.28
C ASN A 82 6.15 13.19 0.97
N PHE A 83 5.24 14.18 0.90
CA PHE A 83 5.15 15.08 -0.24
C PHE A 83 6.35 16.01 -0.44
N PHE A 84 7.14 16.23 0.61
CA PHE A 84 8.20 17.24 0.63
C PHE A 84 9.59 16.64 0.84
N ILE A 85 9.70 15.33 0.80
CA ILE A 85 10.92 14.60 1.15
C ILE A 85 12.10 14.96 0.21
N ASP A 86 11.79 15.27 -1.06
CA ASP A 86 12.78 15.62 -2.08
C ASP A 86 13.04 17.13 -2.19
N PHE A 87 12.38 17.94 -1.32
CA PHE A 87 12.56 19.39 -1.39
C PHE A 87 13.62 19.85 -0.40
N HIS A 88 14.65 20.51 -0.89
CA HIS A 88 15.58 21.26 -0.06
C HIS A 88 14.93 22.60 0.35
N LEU A 89 14.62 22.73 1.63
CA LEU A 89 14.11 23.97 2.23
C LEU A 89 15.11 24.43 3.29
N PRO A 90 15.70 25.62 3.15
CA PRO A 90 16.65 26.15 4.15
C PRO A 90 16.00 26.20 5.55
N ASN A 91 16.76 25.77 6.56
CA ASN A 91 16.31 25.68 7.95
C ASN A 91 15.06 24.80 8.17
N ARG A 92 14.79 23.86 7.26
CA ARG A 92 13.65 22.94 7.38
C ARG A 92 13.86 22.00 8.56
N LYS A 93 12.81 21.84 9.34
CA LYS A 93 12.60 20.68 10.20
C LYS A 93 11.49 19.81 9.61
N TYR A 94 11.70 18.50 9.57
CA TYR A 94 10.70 17.56 9.12
C TYR A 94 9.60 17.38 10.17
N TYR A 95 10.03 17.31 11.44
CA TYR A 95 9.14 17.07 12.57
C TYR A 95 9.62 17.86 13.79
N PRO A 96 8.71 18.22 14.70
CA PRO A 96 9.08 18.95 15.92
C PRO A 96 10.05 18.22 16.83
N ASP A 97 10.04 16.89 16.80
CA ASP A 97 10.80 16.00 17.69
C ASP A 97 12.01 15.31 17.01
N GLU A 98 12.37 15.75 15.79
CA GLU A 98 13.62 15.29 15.15
C GLU A 98 14.84 15.71 15.96
N VAL A 99 15.85 14.84 15.95
CA VAL A 99 17.12 15.04 16.64
C VAL A 99 18.27 14.97 15.66
N ALA A 100 19.19 15.97 15.70
CA ALA A 100 20.43 15.95 14.96
C ALA A 100 21.55 15.35 15.83
N PHE A 101 22.02 14.18 15.46
CA PHE A 101 23.12 13.47 16.14
C PHE A 101 24.46 13.80 15.51
N ASP A 102 25.51 13.83 16.34
CA ASP A 102 26.87 13.78 15.83
C ASP A 102 27.17 12.39 15.24
N PHE A 103 28.16 12.26 14.37
CA PHE A 103 28.63 10.97 13.88
C PHE A 103 29.04 10.07 15.03
N GLY A 104 28.64 8.81 15.00
CA GLY A 104 28.81 7.86 16.11
C GLY A 104 27.78 8.02 17.24
N GLY A 105 26.76 8.89 17.08
CA GLY A 105 25.69 9.07 18.05
C GLY A 105 24.74 7.86 18.14
N ASP A 106 23.80 7.92 19.10
CA ASP A 106 22.84 6.85 19.35
C ASP A 106 21.59 6.97 18.45
N TYR A 107 21.82 6.84 17.16
CA TYR A 107 20.80 6.69 16.13
C TYR A 107 20.97 5.30 15.49
N LEU A 108 19.88 4.71 15.03
CA LEU A 108 19.90 3.39 14.38
C LEU A 108 20.57 2.31 15.24
N ASN A 109 19.84 1.73 16.15
CA ASN A 109 20.35 0.70 17.06
C ASN A 109 21.07 -0.45 16.31
N PRO A 110 21.93 -1.25 16.96
CA PRO A 110 22.74 -2.26 16.29
C PRO A 110 21.94 -3.34 15.52
N GLU A 111 20.72 -3.65 15.97
CA GLU A 111 19.83 -4.60 15.30
C GLU A 111 19.36 -4.04 13.96
N LEU A 112 18.87 -2.79 13.96
CA LEU A 112 18.45 -2.09 12.74
C LEU A 112 19.64 -1.81 11.80
N LYS A 113 20.79 -1.46 12.36
CA LYS A 113 22.00 -1.24 11.55
C LYS A 113 22.38 -2.49 10.74
N LYS A 114 22.17 -3.70 11.26
CA LYS A 114 22.40 -4.95 10.52
C LYS A 114 21.39 -5.17 9.39
N ILE A 115 20.17 -4.65 9.53
CA ILE A 115 19.15 -4.76 8.47
C ILE A 115 19.53 -3.87 7.28
N TYR A 116 19.96 -2.63 7.54
CA TYR A 116 20.29 -1.66 6.49
C TYR A 116 21.73 -1.75 5.98
N SER A 117 22.60 -2.44 6.70
CA SER A 117 24.03 -2.60 6.37
C SER A 117 24.51 -3.98 6.79
N ALA A 118 24.02 -5.00 6.08
CA ALA A 118 24.29 -6.41 6.42
C ALA A 118 25.78 -6.76 6.39
N ASN A 119 26.54 -6.14 5.51
CA ASN A 119 27.99 -6.34 5.34
C ASN A 119 28.83 -5.23 5.98
N GLY A 120 28.21 -4.30 6.71
CA GLY A 120 28.91 -3.18 7.35
C GLY A 120 29.40 -2.08 6.40
N GLU A 121 28.80 -1.98 5.22
CA GLU A 121 29.18 -1.02 4.16
C GLU A 121 28.68 0.40 4.42
N LEU A 122 27.70 0.60 5.31
CA LEU A 122 27.09 1.88 5.59
C LEU A 122 27.91 2.67 6.61
N GLU A 123 28.41 3.82 6.21
CA GLU A 123 29.11 4.77 7.08
C GLU A 123 28.18 5.92 7.49
N ASP A 124 28.53 6.65 8.54
CA ASP A 124 27.72 7.78 9.05
C ASP A 124 27.49 8.86 7.99
N LYS A 125 28.51 9.15 7.15
CA LYS A 125 28.40 10.10 6.04
C LYS A 125 27.32 9.74 5.01
N ASP A 126 26.97 8.44 4.88
CA ASP A 126 25.96 7.96 3.95
C ASP A 126 24.54 8.17 4.51
N LEU A 127 24.43 8.50 5.80
CA LEU A 127 23.17 8.73 6.50
C LEU A 127 22.83 10.21 6.68
N VAL A 128 23.65 11.11 6.15
CA VAL A 128 23.36 12.54 6.14
C VAL A 128 22.09 12.82 5.32
N ASP A 129 21.22 13.67 5.83
CA ASP A 129 20.08 14.17 5.07
C ASP A 129 20.52 15.29 4.12
N PHE A 130 20.70 14.95 2.84
CA PHE A 130 21.14 15.90 1.81
C PHE A 130 20.13 17.00 1.50
N ASN A 131 18.91 16.88 2.00
CA ASN A 131 17.87 17.91 1.88
C ASN A 131 17.80 18.84 3.09
N SER A 132 18.73 18.73 4.02
CA SER A 132 18.86 19.60 5.20
C SER A 132 20.14 20.45 5.13
N ASP A 133 20.23 21.44 6.06
CA ASP A 133 21.44 22.24 6.24
C ASP A 133 22.52 21.54 7.10
N TYR A 134 22.22 20.34 7.60
CA TYR A 134 23.12 19.58 8.48
C TYR A 134 23.94 18.56 7.68
N MET A 135 25.09 19.01 7.16
CA MET A 135 25.97 18.13 6.36
C MET A 135 26.97 17.34 7.21
N ASP A 136 27.08 17.62 8.48
CA ASP A 136 28.00 17.00 9.46
C ASP A 136 27.26 16.26 10.59
N LYS A 137 25.96 16.08 10.46
CA LYS A 137 25.11 15.43 11.45
C LYS A 137 24.13 14.46 10.80
N ILE A 138 23.63 13.53 11.61
CA ILE A 138 22.58 12.62 11.23
C ILE A 138 21.28 13.10 11.84
N VAL A 139 20.36 13.60 11.02
CA VAL A 139 19.01 13.95 11.46
C VAL A 139 18.15 12.69 11.48
N ALA A 140 17.55 12.39 12.62
CA ALA A 140 16.75 11.18 12.83
C ALA A 140 15.43 11.48 13.55
N LEU A 141 14.44 10.64 13.28
CA LEU A 141 13.12 10.68 13.92
C LEU A 141 13.00 9.63 15.00
N PRO A 142 12.30 9.92 16.10
CA PRO A 142 12.00 8.94 17.14
C PRO A 142 10.88 7.99 16.69
N PHE A 143 11.10 6.71 16.87
CA PHE A 143 10.14 5.63 16.71
C PHE A 143 10.02 4.82 18.00
N ILE A 144 8.88 4.21 18.20
CA ILE A 144 8.64 3.31 19.32
C ILE A 144 8.60 1.87 18.79
N LYS A 145 9.55 1.04 19.26
CA LYS A 145 9.50 -0.40 18.97
C LYS A 145 8.28 -1.00 19.67
N GLU A 146 7.31 -1.48 18.90
CA GLU A 146 6.01 -1.88 19.47
C GLU A 146 6.12 -3.02 20.47
N SER A 147 7.05 -3.96 20.28
CA SER A 147 7.23 -5.13 21.16
C SER A 147 7.83 -4.78 22.52
N THR A 148 8.75 -3.82 22.60
CA THR A 148 9.47 -3.46 23.84
C THR A 148 9.06 -2.10 24.39
N LYS A 149 8.34 -1.28 23.61
CA LYS A 149 8.00 0.12 23.89
C LYS A 149 9.23 1.04 24.05
N GLU A 150 10.39 0.58 23.63
CA GLU A 150 11.62 1.36 23.63
C GLU A 150 11.64 2.36 22.48
N LYS A 151 12.20 3.52 22.75
CA LYS A 151 12.43 4.54 21.72
C LYS A 151 13.69 4.20 20.94
N THR A 152 13.61 4.24 19.64
CA THR A 152 14.76 4.16 18.71
C THR A 152 14.71 5.34 17.74
N TYR A 153 15.85 5.71 17.18
CA TYR A 153 15.93 6.78 16.20
C TYR A 153 16.30 6.22 14.84
N ILE A 154 15.55 6.62 13.81
CA ILE A 154 15.80 6.21 12.43
C ILE A 154 16.19 7.45 11.63
N PRO A 155 17.34 7.44 10.95
CA PRO A 155 17.78 8.55 10.09
C PRO A 155 16.75 8.91 9.03
N ILE A 156 16.52 10.20 8.82
CA ILE A 156 15.62 10.70 7.77
C ILE A 156 16.09 10.24 6.39
N ASN A 157 17.40 10.18 6.17
CA ASN A 157 17.97 9.65 4.94
C ASN A 157 17.45 8.24 4.61
N ILE A 158 17.39 7.33 5.59
CA ILE A 158 16.82 5.99 5.39
C ILE A 158 15.34 6.09 5.03
N LEU A 159 14.57 6.90 5.76
CA LEU A 159 13.13 7.07 5.52
C LEU A 159 12.85 7.66 4.13
N SER A 160 13.66 8.62 3.68
CA SER A 160 13.51 9.25 2.37
C SER A 160 13.90 8.36 1.20
N ASN A 161 14.81 7.41 1.44
CA ASN A 161 15.22 6.44 0.43
C ASN A 161 14.33 5.18 0.38
N LEU A 162 13.35 5.06 1.25
CA LEU A 162 12.29 4.07 1.08
C LEU A 162 11.42 4.51 -0.09
N PHE A 163 11.57 3.84 -1.20
CA PHE A 163 10.92 4.19 -2.48
C PHE A 163 9.40 4.22 -2.42
N VAL A 164 8.81 3.59 -1.42
CA VAL A 164 7.37 3.51 -1.22
C VAL A 164 7.04 3.77 0.25
N SER A 165 5.88 4.36 0.48
CA SER A 165 5.35 4.71 1.81
C SER A 165 4.89 3.50 2.64
N ASN A 166 5.57 2.38 2.53
CA ASN A 166 5.19 1.14 3.19
C ASN A 166 5.15 1.30 4.72
N GLY A 167 4.01 0.94 5.33
CA GLY A 167 3.80 1.05 6.76
C GLY A 167 3.33 2.41 7.25
N LEU A 168 3.11 3.38 6.35
CA LEU A 168 2.39 4.61 6.66
C LEU A 168 0.88 4.35 6.57
N ALA A 169 0.11 4.90 7.50
CA ALA A 169 -1.35 4.74 7.46
C ALA A 169 -2.08 5.77 8.30
N THR A 170 -3.31 6.07 7.90
CA THR A 170 -4.28 6.82 8.69
C THR A 170 -5.43 5.92 9.13
N GLY A 171 -6.09 6.29 10.22
CA GLY A 171 -7.26 5.60 10.75
C GLY A 171 -8.08 6.50 11.68
N ASN A 172 -9.33 6.12 11.95
CA ASN A 172 -10.17 6.81 12.94
C ASN A 172 -9.66 6.60 14.38
N THR A 173 -8.91 5.51 14.58
CA THR A 173 -8.22 5.17 15.83
C THR A 173 -6.80 4.73 15.55
N ALA A 174 -5.95 4.70 16.58
CA ALA A 174 -4.58 4.21 16.47
C ALA A 174 -4.53 2.74 16.00
N ASN A 175 -5.44 1.88 16.48
CA ASN A 175 -5.46 0.49 16.08
C ASN A 175 -5.96 0.31 14.63
N GLU A 176 -6.95 1.10 14.19
CA GLU A 176 -7.35 1.12 12.77
C GLU A 176 -6.17 1.51 11.86
N ALA A 177 -5.38 2.54 12.24
CA ALA A 177 -4.19 2.93 11.49
C ALA A 177 -3.13 1.81 11.49
N LYS A 178 -2.88 1.18 12.63
CA LYS A 178 -1.93 0.04 12.73
C LYS A 178 -2.36 -1.16 11.87
N VAL A 179 -3.66 -1.50 11.87
CA VAL A 179 -4.19 -2.56 11.00
C VAL A 179 -3.93 -2.24 9.52
N GLN A 180 -4.17 -1.00 9.12
CA GLN A 180 -3.92 -0.56 7.75
C GLN A 180 -2.43 -0.66 7.40
N ALA A 181 -1.54 -0.16 8.27
CA ALA A 181 -0.09 -0.20 8.08
C ALA A 181 0.44 -1.63 7.98
N LEU A 182 0.03 -2.50 8.89
CA LEU A 182 0.44 -3.91 8.90
C LEU A 182 -0.12 -4.67 7.69
N SER A 183 -1.38 -4.41 7.30
CA SER A 183 -1.96 -4.98 6.07
C SER A 183 -1.08 -4.66 4.86
N GLU A 184 -0.66 -3.42 4.70
CA GLU A 184 0.21 -3.02 3.59
C GLU A 184 1.60 -3.68 3.65
N ILE A 185 2.20 -3.76 4.83
CA ILE A 185 3.49 -4.44 5.02
C ILE A 185 3.40 -5.92 4.60
N PHE A 186 2.38 -6.64 5.06
CA PHE A 186 2.19 -8.05 4.71
C PHE A 186 1.82 -8.24 3.25
N GLU A 187 1.00 -7.35 2.67
CA GLU A 187 0.69 -7.34 1.24
C GLU A 187 1.97 -7.25 0.41
N ARG A 188 2.81 -6.27 0.70
CA ARG A 188 4.06 -6.05 -0.05
C ARG A 188 5.06 -7.17 0.16
N TYR A 189 5.17 -7.69 1.37
CA TYR A 189 6.01 -8.85 1.62
C TYR A 189 5.60 -10.07 0.78
N ALA A 190 4.31 -10.42 0.83
CA ALA A 190 3.79 -11.56 0.05
C ALA A 190 3.94 -11.31 -1.45
N LYS A 191 3.58 -10.12 -1.95
CA LYS A 191 3.73 -9.73 -3.35
C LYS A 191 5.17 -9.84 -3.84
N ILE A 192 6.13 -9.29 -3.10
CA ILE A 192 7.56 -9.36 -3.45
C ILE A 192 8.03 -10.81 -3.47
N ALA A 193 7.67 -11.62 -2.47
CA ALA A 193 8.02 -13.04 -2.45
C ALA A 193 7.44 -13.80 -3.64
N ILE A 194 6.16 -13.55 -3.97
CA ILE A 194 5.48 -14.18 -5.11
C ILE A 194 6.18 -13.86 -6.43
N ILE A 195 6.50 -12.59 -6.65
CA ILE A 195 7.14 -12.15 -7.91
C ILE A 195 8.57 -12.64 -7.99
N LYS A 196 9.35 -12.49 -6.91
CA LYS A 196 10.76 -12.88 -6.84
C LYS A 196 10.96 -14.38 -7.07
N GLU A 197 10.16 -15.21 -6.43
CA GLU A 197 10.26 -16.66 -6.49
C GLU A 197 9.47 -17.26 -7.68
N GLY A 198 8.69 -16.45 -8.38
CA GLY A 198 7.85 -16.89 -9.49
C GLY A 198 6.73 -17.85 -9.07
N TYR A 199 6.13 -17.63 -7.90
CA TYR A 199 5.07 -18.50 -7.38
C TYR A 199 3.80 -18.42 -8.23
N ALA A 200 3.25 -19.59 -8.57
CA ALA A 200 1.92 -19.74 -9.16
C ALA A 200 0.90 -20.00 -8.05
N LEU A 201 -0.04 -19.09 -7.90
CA LEU A 201 -0.99 -19.08 -6.79
C LEU A 201 -2.20 -19.97 -7.03
N PRO A 202 -2.73 -20.65 -5.99
CA PRO A 202 -4.00 -21.39 -6.10
C PRO A 202 -5.18 -20.41 -6.22
N GLN A 203 -6.26 -20.85 -6.86
CA GLN A 203 -7.51 -20.09 -6.92
C GLN A 203 -8.33 -20.31 -5.66
N PHE A 204 -9.07 -19.29 -5.25
CA PHE A 204 -10.14 -19.48 -4.28
C PHE A 204 -11.24 -20.38 -4.87
N PRO A 205 -11.80 -21.31 -4.08
CA PRO A 205 -12.98 -22.07 -4.50
C PRO A 205 -14.15 -21.15 -4.87
N ASP A 206 -14.87 -21.49 -5.93
CA ASP A 206 -15.99 -20.68 -6.44
C ASP A 206 -17.07 -20.40 -5.38
N GLU A 207 -17.36 -21.37 -4.52
CA GLU A 207 -18.32 -21.22 -3.41
C GLU A 207 -17.88 -20.17 -2.39
N VAL A 208 -16.59 -20.06 -2.14
CA VAL A 208 -16.02 -19.03 -1.25
C VAL A 208 -16.21 -17.65 -1.89
N VAL A 209 -15.84 -17.49 -3.15
CA VAL A 209 -15.97 -16.19 -3.86
C VAL A 209 -17.43 -15.76 -3.97
N LYS A 210 -18.36 -16.70 -4.23
CA LYS A 210 -19.80 -16.41 -4.32
C LYS A 210 -20.39 -15.89 -3.01
N SER A 211 -19.77 -16.19 -1.87
CA SER A 211 -20.21 -15.65 -0.58
C SER A 211 -19.93 -14.15 -0.41
N PHE A 212 -19.10 -13.56 -1.30
CA PHE A 212 -18.77 -12.12 -1.36
C PHE A 212 -19.40 -11.47 -2.60
N PRO A 213 -20.69 -11.10 -2.56
CA PRO A 213 -21.44 -10.76 -3.78
C PRO A 213 -20.96 -9.52 -4.53
N LYS A 214 -20.30 -8.58 -3.87
CA LYS A 214 -19.74 -7.39 -4.56
C LYS A 214 -18.59 -7.82 -5.48
N VAL A 215 -17.60 -8.50 -4.93
CA VAL A 215 -16.42 -8.98 -5.68
C VAL A 215 -16.83 -9.97 -6.78
N TYR A 216 -17.72 -10.92 -6.44
CA TYR A 216 -18.21 -11.91 -7.40
C TYR A 216 -18.90 -11.26 -8.62
N LYS A 217 -19.79 -10.27 -8.38
CA LYS A 217 -20.50 -9.57 -9.46
C LYS A 217 -19.57 -8.74 -10.33
N ASP A 218 -18.62 -8.03 -9.72
CA ASP A 218 -17.65 -7.23 -10.46
C ASP A 218 -16.71 -8.11 -11.29
N ALA A 219 -16.24 -9.23 -10.73
CA ALA A 219 -15.49 -10.22 -11.50
C ALA A 219 -16.32 -10.82 -12.67
N GLN A 220 -17.62 -11.09 -12.43
CA GLN A 220 -18.50 -11.60 -13.49
C GLN A 220 -18.69 -10.55 -14.60
N THR A 221 -18.84 -9.26 -14.26
CA THR A 221 -18.93 -8.19 -15.25
C THR A 221 -17.70 -8.14 -16.16
N LEU A 222 -16.51 -8.30 -15.58
CA LEU A 222 -15.26 -8.35 -16.37
C LEU A 222 -15.20 -9.61 -17.26
N ARG A 223 -15.65 -10.75 -16.76
CA ARG A 223 -15.74 -12.02 -17.55
C ARG A 223 -16.71 -11.87 -18.72
N ASP A 224 -17.86 -11.25 -18.50
CA ASP A 224 -18.88 -11.01 -19.54
C ASP A 224 -18.36 -10.06 -20.63
N LEU A 225 -17.38 -9.21 -20.33
CA LEU A 225 -16.65 -8.36 -21.28
C LEU A 225 -15.53 -9.10 -22.04
N GLY A 226 -15.29 -10.38 -21.72
CA GLY A 226 -14.32 -11.22 -22.39
C GLY A 226 -12.94 -11.30 -21.75
N TYR A 227 -12.77 -10.75 -20.54
CA TYR A 227 -11.55 -10.92 -19.75
C TYR A 227 -11.57 -12.22 -18.96
N ILE A 228 -10.39 -12.81 -18.72
CA ILE A 228 -10.26 -13.90 -17.77
C ILE A 228 -9.88 -13.33 -16.42
N ILE A 229 -10.68 -13.61 -15.41
CA ILE A 229 -10.47 -13.13 -14.03
C ILE A 229 -10.24 -14.34 -13.15
N GLU A 230 -9.09 -14.38 -12.49
CA GLU A 230 -8.76 -15.35 -11.45
C GLU A 230 -8.67 -14.66 -10.10
N ILE A 231 -9.33 -15.20 -9.10
CA ILE A 231 -9.27 -14.72 -7.72
C ILE A 231 -8.40 -15.72 -6.96
N LEU A 232 -7.25 -15.25 -6.48
CA LEU A 232 -6.12 -16.07 -6.09
C LEU A 232 -5.82 -15.91 -4.59
N ASP A 233 -5.51 -17.03 -3.96
CA ASP A 233 -4.99 -17.07 -2.60
C ASP A 233 -3.48 -16.74 -2.62
N ALA A 234 -3.15 -15.53 -2.18
CA ALA A 234 -1.78 -15.03 -2.06
C ALA A 234 -1.22 -15.16 -0.64
N SER A 235 -1.84 -15.98 0.19
CA SER A 235 -1.48 -16.13 1.60
C SER A 235 -0.18 -16.90 1.85
N LEU A 236 0.49 -17.37 0.81
CA LEU A 236 1.68 -18.23 0.90
C LEU A 236 1.45 -19.48 1.77
N GLY A 237 0.34 -20.19 1.50
CA GLY A 237 -0.04 -21.39 2.24
C GLY A 237 -0.73 -21.10 3.59
N GLY A 238 -1.45 -19.99 3.70
CA GLY A 238 -2.22 -19.59 4.89
C GLY A 238 -1.40 -18.86 5.94
N VAL A 239 -0.20 -18.36 5.58
CA VAL A 239 0.66 -17.60 6.49
C VAL A 239 0.20 -16.15 6.58
N PHE A 240 -0.03 -15.47 5.46
CA PHE A 240 -0.35 -14.04 5.43
C PHE A 240 -1.80 -13.77 4.97
N PRO A 241 -2.48 -12.74 5.49
CA PRO A 241 -3.85 -12.42 5.09
C PRO A 241 -3.88 -11.62 3.78
N VAL A 242 -3.37 -12.22 2.69
CA VAL A 242 -3.19 -11.56 1.39
C VAL A 242 -3.96 -12.29 0.30
N THR A 243 -4.65 -11.53 -0.53
CA THR A 243 -5.36 -12.01 -1.73
C THR A 243 -4.78 -11.36 -2.98
N ALA A 244 -4.95 -12.01 -4.12
CA ALA A 244 -4.61 -11.42 -5.42
C ALA A 244 -5.74 -11.62 -6.43
N ILE A 245 -5.87 -10.70 -7.37
CA ILE A 245 -6.78 -10.83 -8.51
C ILE A 245 -5.99 -10.56 -9.78
N SER A 246 -6.03 -11.52 -10.71
CA SER A 246 -5.47 -11.37 -12.03
C SER A 246 -6.55 -11.07 -13.06
N LEU A 247 -6.25 -10.16 -13.98
CA LEU A 247 -7.02 -9.86 -15.17
C LEU A 247 -6.17 -10.17 -16.40
N ILE A 248 -6.61 -11.14 -17.17
CA ILE A 248 -5.97 -11.51 -18.43
C ILE A 248 -6.79 -10.94 -19.58
N ASN A 249 -6.15 -10.07 -20.37
CA ASN A 249 -6.72 -9.56 -21.60
C ASN A 249 -6.23 -10.40 -22.78
N THR A 250 -7.10 -11.23 -23.32
CA THR A 250 -6.78 -12.13 -24.44
C THR A 250 -6.65 -11.39 -25.78
N LYS A 251 -7.12 -10.14 -25.88
CA LYS A 251 -7.03 -9.35 -27.11
C LYS A 251 -5.61 -8.84 -27.38
N ASN A 252 -4.89 -8.49 -26.31
CA ASN A 252 -3.54 -7.93 -26.39
C ASN A 252 -2.48 -8.75 -25.63
N ASN A 253 -2.86 -9.92 -25.10
CA ASN A 253 -2.00 -10.83 -24.35
C ASN A 253 -1.32 -10.16 -23.15
N THR A 254 -2.04 -9.32 -22.43
CA THR A 254 -1.56 -8.71 -21.18
C THR A 254 -2.17 -9.37 -19.96
N LEU A 255 -1.41 -9.42 -18.88
CA LEU A 255 -1.80 -9.89 -17.58
C LEU A 255 -1.57 -8.77 -16.54
N PHE A 256 -2.63 -8.33 -15.89
CA PHE A 256 -2.56 -7.42 -14.75
C PHE A 256 -2.84 -8.19 -13.47
N VAL A 257 -2.12 -7.87 -12.41
CA VAL A 257 -2.35 -8.46 -11.09
C VAL A 257 -2.42 -7.35 -10.06
N SER A 258 -3.37 -7.43 -9.16
CA SER A 258 -3.43 -6.61 -7.96
C SER A 258 -3.39 -7.49 -6.72
N PHE A 259 -2.93 -6.91 -5.63
CA PHE A 259 -2.86 -7.55 -4.33
C PHE A 259 -3.66 -6.72 -3.33
N GLY A 260 -4.09 -7.35 -2.25
CA GLY A 260 -4.73 -6.69 -1.13
C GLY A 260 -4.62 -7.56 0.11
N ALA A 261 -4.47 -6.93 1.25
CA ALA A 261 -4.35 -7.63 2.53
C ALA A 261 -5.32 -7.06 3.56
N HIS A 262 -5.92 -7.95 4.32
CA HIS A 262 -6.67 -7.63 5.52
C HIS A 262 -7.02 -8.92 6.27
N PRO A 263 -7.10 -8.93 7.63
CA PRO A 263 -7.55 -10.11 8.38
C PRO A 263 -8.94 -10.60 7.95
N ILE A 264 -9.89 -9.69 7.71
CA ILE A 264 -11.22 -10.02 7.18
C ILE A 264 -11.13 -10.29 5.67
N LEU A 265 -11.45 -11.51 5.23
CA LEU A 265 -11.34 -11.92 3.83
C LEU A 265 -12.16 -11.03 2.88
N GLU A 266 -13.39 -10.64 3.25
CA GLU A 266 -14.23 -9.77 2.44
C GLU A 266 -13.51 -8.43 2.17
N VAL A 267 -12.91 -7.82 3.20
CA VAL A 267 -12.17 -6.56 3.07
C VAL A 267 -10.92 -6.74 2.20
N SER A 268 -10.17 -7.83 2.38
CA SER A 268 -9.01 -8.15 1.53
C SER A 268 -9.39 -8.25 0.06
N LEU A 269 -10.44 -9.01 -0.25
CA LEU A 269 -10.95 -9.18 -1.62
C LEU A 269 -11.48 -7.87 -2.23
N GLU A 270 -12.25 -7.08 -1.46
CA GLU A 270 -12.75 -5.77 -1.91
C GLU A 270 -11.59 -4.81 -2.20
N ARG A 271 -10.57 -4.77 -1.37
CA ARG A 271 -9.35 -3.97 -1.58
C ARG A 271 -8.63 -4.39 -2.86
N THR A 272 -8.45 -5.71 -3.05
CA THR A 272 -7.79 -6.24 -4.23
C THR A 272 -8.56 -5.89 -5.51
N MET A 273 -9.89 -6.00 -5.52
CA MET A 273 -10.71 -5.65 -6.68
C MET A 273 -10.69 -4.14 -6.97
N THR A 274 -10.80 -3.31 -5.94
CA THR A 274 -10.75 -1.85 -6.12
C THR A 274 -9.35 -1.38 -6.54
N GLU A 275 -8.27 -2.03 -6.07
CA GLU A 275 -6.90 -1.79 -6.53
C GLU A 275 -6.73 -2.15 -8.00
N LEU A 276 -7.24 -3.30 -8.44
CA LEU A 276 -7.19 -3.72 -9.83
C LEU A 276 -7.78 -2.67 -10.77
N MET A 277 -8.82 -1.98 -10.34
CA MET A 277 -9.57 -1.01 -11.17
C MET A 277 -9.24 0.45 -10.86
N GLN A 278 -8.36 0.73 -9.90
CA GLN A 278 -8.03 2.10 -9.50
C GLN A 278 -7.45 2.90 -10.68
N GLY A 279 -8.05 4.07 -10.96
CA GLY A 279 -7.63 4.95 -12.04
C GLY A 279 -7.88 4.42 -13.46
N ARG A 280 -8.46 3.23 -13.62
CA ARG A 280 -8.72 2.59 -14.91
C ARG A 280 -10.17 2.79 -15.35
N ASP A 281 -10.37 2.75 -16.65
CA ASP A 281 -11.68 2.67 -17.30
C ASP A 281 -11.75 1.39 -18.13
N LEU A 282 -12.93 0.85 -18.34
CA LEU A 282 -13.10 -0.36 -19.16
C LEU A 282 -12.56 -0.20 -20.58
N THR A 283 -12.64 1.03 -21.13
CA THR A 283 -12.08 1.38 -22.45
C THR A 283 -10.55 1.38 -22.47
N ASN A 284 -9.91 1.65 -21.36
CA ASN A 284 -8.45 1.69 -21.25
C ASN A 284 -7.82 0.31 -21.06
N LEU A 285 -8.59 -0.71 -20.69
CA LEU A 285 -8.06 -2.07 -20.51
C LEU A 285 -7.54 -2.69 -21.81
N ASP A 286 -8.02 -2.23 -22.96
CA ASP A 286 -7.60 -2.69 -24.30
C ASP A 286 -6.52 -1.80 -24.94
N ALA A 287 -6.23 -0.63 -24.37
CA ALA A 287 -5.39 0.40 -25.01
C ALA A 287 -3.91 0.31 -24.65
N PHE A 288 -3.52 -0.59 -23.76
CA PHE A 288 -2.13 -0.69 -23.34
C PHE A 288 -1.30 -1.52 -24.32
N GLU A 289 -0.25 -0.89 -24.86
CA GLU A 289 0.87 -1.64 -25.44
C GLU A 289 1.44 -2.63 -24.44
N ILE A 290 2.02 -3.71 -24.96
CA ILE A 290 2.54 -4.82 -24.14
C ILE A 290 3.85 -4.42 -23.44
N PRO A 291 3.87 -3.90 -22.22
CA PRO A 291 5.02 -4.14 -21.37
C PRO A 291 4.71 -5.37 -20.52
N THR A 292 5.47 -6.40 -20.75
CA THR A 292 5.58 -7.52 -19.84
C THR A 292 6.51 -7.12 -18.70
N PHE A 293 6.21 -7.56 -17.49
CA PHE A 293 7.17 -7.47 -16.40
C PHE A 293 8.42 -8.28 -16.80
N ASP A 294 9.57 -7.61 -16.84
CA ASP A 294 10.84 -8.20 -17.22
C ASP A 294 11.80 -8.24 -16.02
N MET A 295 11.99 -9.43 -15.47
CA MET A 295 12.91 -9.63 -14.35
C MET A 295 14.36 -9.25 -14.65
N SER A 296 14.77 -9.20 -15.92
CA SER A 296 16.12 -8.77 -16.29
C SER A 296 16.38 -7.29 -16.01
N LEU A 297 15.32 -6.49 -15.87
CA LEU A 297 15.40 -5.07 -15.51
C LEU A 297 15.47 -4.85 -13.99
N VAL A 298 15.28 -5.88 -13.19
CA VAL A 298 15.32 -5.82 -11.74
C VAL A 298 16.75 -6.06 -11.28
N ALA A 299 17.44 -5.01 -10.80
CA ALA A 299 18.83 -5.10 -10.35
C ALA A 299 18.97 -6.00 -9.11
N ASP A 300 18.03 -5.90 -8.19
CA ASP A 300 17.95 -6.71 -6.98
C ASP A 300 16.50 -6.73 -6.45
N SER A 301 16.27 -7.42 -5.32
CA SER A 301 14.95 -7.50 -4.72
C SER A 301 14.45 -6.19 -4.10
N PHE A 302 15.31 -5.18 -3.92
CA PHE A 302 14.92 -3.89 -3.34
C PHE A 302 14.18 -3.00 -4.35
N ASN A 303 14.51 -3.10 -5.65
CA ASN A 303 13.79 -2.33 -6.67
C ASN A 303 12.62 -3.08 -7.31
N LEU A 304 12.31 -4.29 -6.86
CA LEU A 304 11.25 -5.14 -7.42
C LEU A 304 9.86 -4.50 -7.29
N GLU A 305 9.56 -3.89 -6.15
CA GLU A 305 8.30 -3.18 -5.92
C GLU A 305 8.14 -1.99 -6.87
N ALA A 306 9.17 -1.19 -7.01
CA ALA A 306 9.19 -0.05 -7.93
C ALA A 306 8.92 -0.50 -9.36
N HIS A 307 9.64 -1.51 -9.81
CA HIS A 307 9.47 -2.06 -11.16
C HIS A 307 8.06 -2.61 -11.40
N PHE A 308 7.48 -3.29 -10.41
CA PHE A 308 6.10 -3.78 -10.48
C PHE A 308 5.09 -2.62 -10.60
N ILE A 309 5.26 -1.54 -9.84
CA ILE A 309 4.42 -0.34 -9.91
C ILE A 309 4.59 0.34 -11.27
N ASP A 310 5.81 0.54 -11.73
CA ASP A 310 6.12 1.18 -13.02
C ASP A 310 5.56 0.39 -14.21
N SER A 311 5.50 -0.93 -14.08
CA SER A 311 4.84 -1.80 -15.07
C SER A 311 3.31 -1.81 -14.96
N ASN A 312 2.71 -1.01 -14.09
CA ASN A 312 1.26 -0.98 -13.82
C ASN A 312 0.68 -2.33 -13.37
N GLY A 313 1.43 -3.11 -12.60
CA GLY A 313 1.01 -4.42 -12.11
C GLY A 313 1.00 -5.52 -13.18
N LYS A 314 1.67 -5.32 -14.31
CA LYS A 314 1.76 -6.33 -15.37
C LYS A 314 2.80 -7.38 -15.01
N LEU A 315 2.45 -8.65 -15.21
CA LEU A 315 3.32 -9.79 -14.98
C LEU A 315 3.40 -10.66 -16.23
N GLY A 316 4.41 -11.53 -16.27
CA GLY A 316 4.54 -12.54 -17.31
C GLY A 316 3.62 -13.74 -17.08
N PHE A 317 3.30 -14.46 -18.17
CA PHE A 317 2.46 -15.66 -18.12
C PHE A 317 2.95 -16.82 -17.22
N PRO A 318 4.24 -16.97 -16.86
CA PRO A 318 4.66 -17.96 -15.87
C PRO A 318 3.93 -17.88 -14.53
N PHE A 319 3.44 -16.69 -14.15
CA PHE A 319 2.56 -16.48 -12.99
C PHE A 319 1.29 -17.36 -13.04
N LEU A 320 0.81 -17.71 -14.23
CA LEU A 320 -0.40 -18.50 -14.48
C LEU A 320 -0.12 -20.01 -14.61
N SER A 321 1.03 -20.51 -14.16
CA SER A 321 1.34 -21.94 -14.24
C SER A 321 0.22 -22.80 -13.66
N THR A 322 -0.08 -23.90 -14.33
CA THR A 322 -1.06 -24.90 -13.85
C THR A 322 -0.56 -25.66 -12.63
N LYS A 323 0.78 -25.82 -12.51
CA LYS A 323 1.40 -26.37 -11.30
C LYS A 323 1.48 -25.27 -10.26
N LYS A 324 0.60 -25.34 -9.27
CA LYS A 324 0.54 -24.36 -8.18
C LYS A 324 1.67 -24.58 -7.19
N SER A 325 2.17 -23.46 -6.62
CA SER A 325 3.25 -23.47 -5.63
C SER A 325 2.75 -23.79 -4.22
N PHE A 326 1.46 -23.56 -3.98
CA PHE A 326 0.79 -23.79 -2.70
C PHE A 326 -0.56 -24.47 -2.93
N GLU A 327 -1.05 -25.19 -1.93
CA GLU A 327 -2.45 -25.59 -1.83
C GLU A 327 -3.26 -24.40 -1.32
N TYR A 328 -4.55 -24.33 -1.68
CA TYR A 328 -5.47 -23.35 -1.13
C TYR A 328 -5.57 -23.51 0.39
N ALA A 329 -5.41 -22.43 1.13
CA ALA A 329 -5.54 -22.39 2.57
C ALA A 329 -6.83 -21.67 2.99
N PRO A 330 -7.74 -22.32 3.75
CA PRO A 330 -8.92 -21.65 4.26
C PRO A 330 -8.54 -20.46 5.14
N TRP A 331 -9.27 -19.34 4.97
CA TRP A 331 -9.07 -18.15 5.77
C TRP A 331 -9.49 -18.37 7.21
N LYS A 332 -8.62 -18.04 8.17
CA LYS A 332 -8.76 -18.45 9.59
C LYS A 332 -9.01 -17.30 10.56
N TYR A 333 -9.23 -16.10 10.05
CA TYR A 333 -9.47 -14.97 10.95
C TYR A 333 -10.87 -15.02 11.52
N GLU A 334 -10.96 -14.90 12.84
CA GLU A 334 -12.20 -14.79 13.62
C GLU A 334 -12.03 -13.60 14.58
N GLY A 335 -12.59 -12.46 14.26
CA GLY A 335 -12.52 -11.27 15.09
C GLY A 335 -13.57 -10.24 14.72
N ASN A 336 -13.74 -9.23 15.56
CA ASN A 336 -14.75 -8.21 15.40
C ASN A 336 -14.19 -6.82 15.74
N GLY A 337 -13.66 -6.16 14.74
CA GLY A 337 -13.17 -4.78 14.84
C GLY A 337 -11.65 -4.65 14.94
N SER A 338 -11.17 -3.40 14.93
CA SER A 338 -9.75 -3.08 14.75
C SER A 338 -8.84 -3.56 15.89
N ASP A 339 -9.37 -3.78 17.08
CA ASP A 339 -8.57 -4.30 18.20
C ASP A 339 -8.22 -5.78 17.98
N ASP A 340 -9.20 -6.59 17.55
CA ASP A 340 -8.98 -7.99 17.22
C ASP A 340 -8.13 -8.16 15.97
N GLU A 341 -8.34 -7.30 14.96
CA GLU A 341 -7.56 -7.25 13.74
C GLU A 341 -6.10 -6.91 14.02
N TYR A 342 -5.85 -5.94 14.91
CA TYR A 342 -4.50 -5.60 15.34
C TYR A 342 -3.86 -6.72 16.15
N ALA A 343 -4.60 -7.34 17.08
CA ALA A 343 -4.12 -8.48 17.84
C ALA A 343 -3.76 -9.67 16.93
N PHE A 344 -4.52 -9.91 15.87
CA PHE A 344 -4.20 -10.92 14.86
C PHE A 344 -2.82 -10.68 14.22
N TYR A 345 -2.49 -9.45 13.84
CA TYR A 345 -1.20 -9.14 13.24
C TYR A 345 -0.01 -9.27 14.22
N LEU A 346 -0.25 -9.19 15.53
CA LEU A 346 0.81 -9.36 16.52
C LEU A 346 1.24 -10.82 16.71
N ILE A 347 0.57 -11.78 16.08
CA ILE A 347 0.93 -13.22 16.14
C ILE A 347 2.06 -13.53 15.15
N PHE A 348 2.26 -12.68 14.15
CA PHE A 348 3.33 -12.79 13.15
C PHE A 348 4.57 -12.00 13.58
#